data_972d6f61a0f002d39059060202ac6c2d
#
_entry.id   972d6f61a0f002d39059060202ac6c2d
#
_cell.length_a   1.000
_cell.length_b   1.000
_cell.length_c   1.000
_cell.angle_alpha   90.00
_cell.angle_beta   90.00
_cell.angle_gamma   90.00
#
_symmetry.space_group_name_H-M   'P 1'
#
loop_
_entity.id
_entity.type
_entity.pdbx_description
1 polymer ?
#
loop_
_entity_poly.entity_id
_entity_poly.type
_entity_poly.pdbx_seq_one_letter_code
_entity_poly.pdbx_strand_id
1 'polypeptide(L)'
;LRGGINIKNINLVRLKKCMLKAEKGNDITIGFLGGSITQGSLSSTPEKCYAFLVYDWWRKSFPTSEFSYVNAGIGGTDSYFGVARAVSDLLMYQPDVVIIDFSVNDKDSDFFMETYEGVIRKILSWNSNPAILLLHNVFYDTGKSAEEKHGEVGKWYELPGISIRDTIYRQIEKGIVKREEITPDGLHPNDKGHRYVADEIISFLNRVRNIKLDDEEYIIPRPLTQNSFEKAKRLTIREDNPELIGFRADAGEKKGHLDFFKNGWIGKKAGDKIIFKIEAASIGVQYRKTIKRPSLRARLVLDNDISTAKILDGNFDEDWGDCLYLENVLREDTKKKHIVEIEIMDDGKNVVTPFYLMSLIIT
;
A
#
# COMPACT_ATOMS: atom_id res chain seq x y z
N LEU A 1 10.49 -12.24 28.78
CA LEU A 1 11.55 -11.44 28.15
C LEU A 1 10.92 -10.72 26.98
N ARG A 2 10.61 -9.43 27.14
CA ARG A 2 10.05 -8.56 26.10
C ARG A 2 11.17 -8.33 25.08
N GLY A 3 10.98 -8.74 23.84
CA GLY A 3 11.88 -8.42 22.74
C GLY A 3 11.99 -6.91 22.64
N GLY A 4 13.07 -6.35 23.16
CA GLY A 4 13.28 -4.91 23.19
C GLY A 4 13.70 -4.43 21.82
N ILE A 5 12.91 -3.58 21.20
CA ILE A 5 13.39 -2.74 20.09
C ILE A 5 14.61 -1.99 20.63
N ASN A 6 15.76 -2.18 20.00
CA ASN A 6 16.99 -1.50 20.39
C ASN A 6 16.89 -0.03 19.92
N ILE A 7 16.45 0.84 20.81
CA ILE A 7 16.15 2.27 20.52
C ILE A 7 17.44 3.06 20.17
N LYS A 8 18.63 2.53 20.43
CA LYS A 8 19.90 3.28 20.26
C LYS A 8 20.22 3.72 18.82
N ASN A 9 19.60 3.11 17.80
CA ASN A 9 19.87 3.41 16.39
C ASN A 9 18.60 3.80 15.62
N ILE A 10 17.55 4.24 16.31
CA ILE A 10 16.28 4.60 15.71
C ILE A 10 16.06 6.10 15.87
N ASN A 11 15.77 6.79 14.77
CA ASN A 11 15.43 8.19 14.80
C ASN A 11 13.95 8.39 15.16
N LEU A 12 13.69 8.89 16.35
CA LEU A 12 12.35 9.16 16.88
C LEU A 12 11.97 10.64 16.85
N VAL A 13 12.82 11.51 16.28
CA VAL A 13 12.66 12.97 16.35
C VAL A 13 11.31 13.42 15.81
N ARG A 14 10.93 13.00 14.58
CA ARG A 14 9.64 13.41 13.99
C ARG A 14 8.45 12.91 14.80
N LEU A 15 8.49 11.65 15.27
CA LEU A 15 7.40 11.07 16.08
C LEU A 15 7.26 11.78 17.42
N LYS A 16 8.37 12.10 18.07
CA LYS A 16 8.35 12.86 19.33
C LYS A 16 7.88 14.30 19.11
N LYS A 17 8.33 14.98 18.05
CA LYS A 17 7.83 16.31 17.67
C LYS A 17 6.31 16.30 17.43
N CYS A 18 5.77 15.25 16.79
CA CYS A 18 4.32 15.08 16.64
C CYS A 18 3.61 14.92 17.99
N MET A 19 4.15 14.12 18.92
CA MET A 19 3.58 14.01 20.27
C MET A 19 3.60 15.33 21.03
N LEU A 20 4.70 16.09 20.95
CA LEU A 20 4.82 17.43 21.57
C LEU A 20 3.84 18.44 20.93
N LYS A 21 3.60 18.33 19.62
CA LYS A 21 2.58 19.10 18.89
C LYS A 21 1.19 18.81 19.46
N ALA A 22 0.88 17.51 19.68
CA ALA A 22 -0.37 17.07 20.29
C ALA A 22 -0.52 17.51 21.75
N GLU A 23 0.55 17.46 22.56
CA GLU A 23 0.53 17.93 23.95
C GLU A 23 0.21 19.44 24.06
N LYS A 24 0.54 20.22 23.02
CA LYS A 24 0.24 21.66 22.93
C LYS A 24 -1.17 21.97 22.41
N GLY A 25 -1.99 20.95 22.12
CA GLY A 25 -3.36 21.12 21.62
C GLY A 25 -3.46 21.46 20.14
N ASN A 26 -2.43 21.17 19.33
CA ASN A 26 -2.52 21.35 17.87
C ASN A 26 -3.15 20.14 17.18
N ASP A 27 -3.82 20.38 16.06
CA ASP A 27 -4.45 19.35 15.23
C ASP A 27 -3.42 18.37 14.70
N ILE A 28 -3.76 17.09 14.72
CA ILE A 28 -2.93 15.98 14.30
C ILE A 28 -3.67 15.07 13.31
N THR A 29 -3.06 14.75 12.19
CA THR A 29 -3.58 13.76 11.25
C THR A 29 -2.77 12.47 11.34
N ILE A 30 -3.45 11.35 11.68
CA ILE A 30 -2.86 10.02 11.75
C ILE A 30 -3.27 9.24 10.50
N GLY A 31 -2.29 8.85 9.70
CA GLY A 31 -2.46 8.15 8.46
C GLY A 31 -1.99 6.70 8.51
N PHE A 32 -2.66 5.84 7.74
CA PHE A 32 -2.31 4.42 7.58
C PHE A 32 -2.29 4.09 6.09
N LEU A 33 -1.23 3.43 5.63
CA LEU A 33 -1.06 3.01 4.24
C LEU A 33 -0.66 1.54 4.21
N GLY A 34 -1.46 0.71 3.54
CA GLY A 34 -1.18 -0.73 3.54
C GLY A 34 -2.18 -1.56 2.73
N GLY A 35 -2.14 -2.87 2.97
CA GLY A 35 -2.98 -3.87 2.35
C GLY A 35 -4.30 -4.13 3.11
N SER A 36 -4.76 -5.39 3.04
CA SER A 36 -6.03 -5.85 3.64
C SER A 36 -6.06 -5.74 5.17
N ILE A 37 -4.95 -6.00 5.85
CA ILE A 37 -4.88 -5.91 7.30
C ILE A 37 -5.06 -4.45 7.74
N THR A 38 -4.43 -3.51 7.03
CA THR A 38 -4.62 -2.07 7.27
C THR A 38 -6.03 -1.60 6.92
N GLN A 39 -6.63 -2.13 5.84
CA GLN A 39 -8.04 -1.89 5.51
C GLN A 39 -8.98 -2.30 6.65
N GLY A 40 -8.64 -3.33 7.41
CA GLY A 40 -9.43 -3.89 8.50
C GLY A 40 -10.17 -5.17 8.12
N SER A 41 -9.63 -5.95 7.17
CA SER A 41 -10.22 -7.25 6.81
C SER A 41 -10.36 -8.13 8.05
N LEU A 42 -11.54 -8.77 8.18
CA LEU A 42 -11.98 -9.61 9.30
C LEU A 42 -12.14 -8.89 10.66
N SER A 43 -11.98 -7.57 10.75
CA SER A 43 -12.55 -6.84 11.87
C SER A 43 -14.08 -6.78 11.73
N SER A 44 -14.82 -7.01 12.81
CA SER A 44 -16.30 -7.04 12.75
C SER A 44 -16.91 -5.65 12.53
N THR A 45 -16.18 -4.59 12.88
CA THR A 45 -16.50 -3.19 12.59
C THR A 45 -15.22 -2.40 12.32
N PRO A 46 -15.28 -1.26 11.61
CA PRO A 46 -14.11 -0.42 11.36
C PRO A 46 -13.39 0.02 12.64
N GLU A 47 -14.12 0.23 13.74
CA GLU A 47 -13.57 0.66 15.03
C GLU A 47 -12.74 -0.42 15.75
N LYS A 48 -12.85 -1.67 15.32
CA LYS A 48 -12.07 -2.79 15.85
C LYS A 48 -10.81 -3.09 15.05
N CYS A 49 -10.64 -2.44 13.88
CA CYS A 49 -9.39 -2.50 13.12
C CYS A 49 -8.23 -1.92 13.94
N TYR A 50 -7.04 -2.50 13.83
CA TYR A 50 -5.85 -2.02 14.55
C TYR A 50 -5.58 -0.54 14.28
N ALA A 51 -5.79 -0.10 13.04
CA ALA A 51 -5.56 1.28 12.63
C ALA A 51 -6.45 2.25 13.42
N PHE A 52 -7.74 1.94 13.57
CA PHE A 52 -8.64 2.76 14.37
C PHE A 52 -8.31 2.70 15.87
N LEU A 53 -7.94 1.53 16.39
CA LEU A 53 -7.56 1.37 17.80
C LEU A 53 -6.31 2.20 18.15
N VAL A 54 -5.34 2.28 17.24
CA VAL A 54 -4.15 3.13 17.40
C VAL A 54 -4.52 4.62 17.31
N TYR A 55 -5.35 5.01 16.36
CA TYR A 55 -5.89 6.37 16.27
C TYR A 55 -6.65 6.76 17.55
N ASP A 56 -7.50 5.89 18.09
CA ASP A 56 -8.26 6.14 19.31
C ASP A 56 -7.35 6.30 20.54
N TRP A 57 -6.21 5.56 20.57
CA TRP A 57 -5.18 5.77 21.58
C TRP A 57 -4.58 7.17 21.52
N TRP A 58 -4.27 7.71 20.33
CA TRP A 58 -3.79 9.08 20.18
C TRP A 58 -4.79 10.08 20.72
N ARG A 59 -6.03 9.98 20.32
CA ARG A 59 -7.12 10.85 20.76
C ARG A 59 -7.32 10.84 22.28
N LYS A 60 -7.25 9.65 22.89
CA LYS A 60 -7.38 9.51 24.36
C LYS A 60 -6.14 9.94 25.13
N SER A 61 -4.96 9.83 24.53
CA SER A 61 -3.69 10.17 25.16
C SER A 61 -3.41 11.67 25.15
N PHE A 62 -4.00 12.42 24.20
CA PHE A 62 -3.79 13.85 24.01
C PHE A 62 -5.15 14.57 23.84
N PRO A 63 -5.95 14.67 24.92
CA PRO A 63 -7.34 15.09 24.84
C PRO A 63 -7.55 16.59 24.53
N THR A 64 -6.47 17.38 24.48
CA THR A 64 -6.50 18.81 24.13
C THR A 64 -6.36 19.07 22.63
N SER A 65 -6.07 18.04 21.83
CA SER A 65 -5.88 18.12 20.38
C SER A 65 -7.06 17.53 19.64
N GLU A 66 -7.35 18.07 18.46
CA GLU A 66 -8.24 17.43 17.49
C GLU A 66 -7.44 16.44 16.62
N PHE A 67 -8.07 15.32 16.31
CA PHE A 67 -7.44 14.24 15.53
C PHE A 67 -8.21 13.89 14.30
N SER A 68 -7.53 13.85 13.15
CA SER A 68 -8.05 13.31 11.90
C SER A 68 -7.51 11.90 11.65
N TYR A 69 -8.38 11.01 11.16
CA TYR A 69 -8.08 9.62 10.83
C TYR A 69 -8.14 9.40 9.33
N VAL A 70 -7.05 8.91 8.74
CA VAL A 70 -6.98 8.57 7.31
C VAL A 70 -6.51 7.13 7.18
N ASN A 71 -7.42 6.22 6.81
CA ASN A 71 -7.07 4.83 6.51
C ASN A 71 -7.04 4.61 5.00
N ALA A 72 -5.85 4.53 4.44
CA ALA A 72 -5.57 4.24 3.04
C ALA A 72 -5.19 2.75 2.82
N GLY A 73 -5.72 1.83 3.64
CA GLY A 73 -5.61 0.38 3.43
C GLY A 73 -6.47 -0.07 2.26
N ILE A 74 -5.93 -0.88 1.36
CA ILE A 74 -6.63 -1.51 0.24
C ILE A 74 -6.22 -2.97 0.13
N GLY A 75 -7.18 -3.89 0.26
CA GLY A 75 -6.94 -5.33 0.22
C GLY A 75 -6.28 -5.80 -1.07
N GLY A 76 -5.35 -6.78 -0.94
CA GLY A 76 -4.65 -7.37 -2.07
C GLY A 76 -3.71 -6.43 -2.81
N THR A 77 -3.23 -5.35 -2.18
CA THR A 77 -2.34 -4.37 -2.81
C THR A 77 -0.98 -4.30 -2.11
N ASP A 78 0.05 -4.13 -2.91
CA ASP A 78 1.46 -4.11 -2.53
C ASP A 78 2.05 -2.68 -2.46
N SER A 79 3.34 -2.56 -2.11
CA SER A 79 4.04 -1.28 -2.05
C SER A 79 4.22 -0.64 -3.43
N TYR A 80 4.21 -1.40 -4.53
CA TYR A 80 4.26 -0.84 -5.88
C TYR A 80 3.01 -0.01 -6.19
N PHE A 81 1.83 -0.53 -5.85
CA PHE A 81 0.62 0.30 -5.92
C PHE A 81 0.60 1.35 -4.81
N GLY A 82 1.11 1.03 -3.62
CA GLY A 82 1.23 1.95 -2.49
C GLY A 82 1.93 3.25 -2.86
N VAL A 83 3.10 3.18 -3.50
CA VAL A 83 3.88 4.37 -3.88
C VAL A 83 3.18 5.23 -4.93
N ALA A 84 2.42 4.62 -5.85
CA ALA A 84 1.72 5.33 -6.92
C ALA A 84 0.46 6.07 -6.41
N ARG A 85 -0.18 5.57 -5.34
CA ARG A 85 -1.42 6.13 -4.76
C ARG A 85 -1.21 6.91 -3.47
N ALA A 86 -0.02 6.91 -2.90
CA ALA A 86 0.26 7.54 -1.61
C ALA A 86 -0.18 9.02 -1.55
N VAL A 87 -0.02 9.78 -2.65
CA VAL A 87 -0.43 11.18 -2.70
C VAL A 87 -1.94 11.31 -2.65
N SER A 88 -2.67 10.63 -3.54
CA SER A 88 -4.13 10.76 -3.67
C SER A 88 -4.90 10.19 -2.47
N ASP A 89 -4.37 9.13 -1.85
CA ASP A 89 -5.12 8.38 -0.84
C ASP A 89 -4.75 8.80 0.59
N LEU A 90 -3.58 9.43 0.79
CA LEU A 90 -3.06 9.74 2.11
C LEU A 90 -2.40 11.11 2.23
N LEU A 91 -1.38 11.43 1.40
CA LEU A 91 -0.51 12.57 1.64
C LEU A 91 -1.19 13.92 1.40
N MET A 92 -2.21 13.97 0.52
CA MET A 92 -3.02 15.17 0.33
C MET A 92 -3.72 15.65 1.62
N TYR A 93 -3.92 14.77 2.60
CA TYR A 93 -4.49 15.09 3.91
C TYR A 93 -3.45 15.60 4.91
N GLN A 94 -2.18 15.84 4.47
CA GLN A 94 -1.09 16.38 5.28
C GLN A 94 -0.88 15.62 6.60
N PRO A 95 -0.67 14.28 6.58
CA PRO A 95 -0.53 13.52 7.82
C PRO A 95 0.71 13.95 8.61
N ASP A 96 0.59 13.91 9.95
CA ASP A 96 1.70 14.13 10.90
C ASP A 96 2.40 12.81 11.23
N VAL A 97 1.65 11.70 11.23
CA VAL A 97 2.18 10.34 11.45
C VAL A 97 1.62 9.41 10.39
N VAL A 98 2.46 8.56 9.82
CA VAL A 98 2.06 7.52 8.87
C VAL A 98 2.54 6.17 9.36
N ILE A 99 1.64 5.20 9.44
CA ILE A 99 1.95 3.79 9.69
C ILE A 99 1.85 3.03 8.36
N ILE A 100 2.92 2.30 8.01
CA ILE A 100 3.05 1.60 6.73
C ILE A 100 3.06 0.08 6.96
N ASP A 101 2.21 -0.65 6.22
CA ASP A 101 2.10 -2.12 6.31
C ASP A 101 1.87 -2.75 4.92
N PHE A 102 2.95 -3.30 4.34
CA PHE A 102 2.92 -4.07 3.09
C PHE A 102 3.62 -5.43 3.20
N SER A 103 4.07 -5.79 4.40
CA SER A 103 5.00 -6.92 4.59
C SER A 103 4.44 -8.29 4.18
N VAL A 104 3.12 -8.49 4.21
CA VAL A 104 2.47 -9.73 3.76
C VAL A 104 2.01 -9.68 2.30
N ASN A 105 2.02 -8.51 1.67
CA ASN A 105 1.63 -8.30 0.28
C ASN A 105 2.83 -8.25 -0.67
N ASP A 106 3.93 -7.69 -0.22
CA ASP A 106 5.17 -7.64 -0.97
C ASP A 106 5.87 -9.01 -0.96
N LYS A 107 6.52 -9.35 -2.07
CA LYS A 107 7.42 -10.50 -2.13
C LYS A 107 8.77 -10.11 -1.55
N ASP A 108 9.50 -11.06 -0.99
CA ASP A 108 10.88 -10.88 -0.56
C ASP A 108 11.80 -10.79 -1.80
N SER A 109 11.91 -9.60 -2.38
CA SER A 109 12.67 -9.32 -3.60
C SER A 109 13.17 -7.89 -3.65
N ASP A 110 14.23 -7.66 -4.44
CA ASP A 110 14.81 -6.33 -4.62
C ASP A 110 13.83 -5.34 -5.29
N PHE A 111 12.93 -5.83 -6.15
CA PHE A 111 11.86 -5.01 -6.73
C PHE A 111 10.96 -4.42 -5.64
N PHE A 112 10.48 -5.26 -4.72
CA PHE A 112 9.61 -4.79 -3.64
C PHE A 112 10.39 -4.01 -2.56
N MET A 113 11.66 -4.29 -2.34
CA MET A 113 12.52 -3.44 -1.53
C MET A 113 12.59 -2.02 -2.08
N GLU A 114 12.74 -1.85 -3.39
CA GLU A 114 12.82 -0.56 -4.04
C GLU A 114 11.48 0.18 -4.07
N THR A 115 10.37 -0.52 -4.35
CA THR A 115 9.02 0.12 -4.31
C THR A 115 8.66 0.55 -2.90
N TYR A 116 9.02 -0.25 -1.88
CA TYR A 116 8.83 0.08 -0.48
C TYR A 116 9.68 1.29 -0.06
N GLU A 117 10.96 1.34 -0.47
CA GLU A 117 11.79 2.54 -0.31
C GLU A 117 11.14 3.76 -0.95
N GLY A 118 10.60 3.61 -2.16
CA GLY A 118 9.89 4.67 -2.85
C GLY A 118 8.71 5.23 -2.04
N VAL A 119 7.92 4.36 -1.37
CA VAL A 119 6.86 4.78 -0.42
C VAL A 119 7.45 5.61 0.71
N ILE A 120 8.48 5.09 1.38
CA ILE A 120 9.12 5.74 2.53
C ILE A 120 9.67 7.11 2.14
N ARG A 121 10.42 7.20 1.05
CA ARG A 121 11.02 8.47 0.59
C ARG A 121 9.96 9.50 0.20
N LYS A 122 8.92 9.07 -0.51
CA LYS A 122 7.80 9.95 -0.88
C LYS A 122 7.12 10.55 0.36
N ILE A 123 6.93 9.77 1.41
CA ILE A 123 6.33 10.23 2.67
C ILE A 123 7.31 11.14 3.42
N LEU A 124 8.57 10.73 3.58
CA LEU A 124 9.59 11.52 4.30
C LEU A 124 9.82 12.92 3.68
N SER A 125 9.70 13.00 2.34
CA SER A 125 9.87 14.24 1.57
C SER A 125 8.60 15.09 1.48
N TRP A 126 7.51 14.68 2.13
CA TRP A 126 6.24 15.41 2.05
C TRP A 126 6.26 16.67 2.92
N ASN A 127 5.51 17.70 2.49
CA ASN A 127 5.54 19.04 3.12
C ASN A 127 5.15 19.07 4.61
N SER A 128 4.30 18.13 5.07
CA SER A 128 3.94 18.01 6.49
C SER A 128 5.04 17.39 7.35
N ASN A 129 6.13 16.92 6.75
CA ASN A 129 7.23 16.22 7.44
C ASN A 129 6.77 15.05 8.32
N PRO A 130 6.01 14.09 7.80
CA PRO A 130 5.41 13.05 8.62
C PRO A 130 6.44 12.21 9.35
N ALA A 131 6.09 11.78 10.57
CA ALA A 131 6.77 10.67 11.22
C ALA A 131 6.31 9.36 10.58
N ILE A 132 7.23 8.41 10.38
CA ILE A 132 6.90 7.07 9.87
C ILE A 132 7.09 6.04 10.98
N LEU A 133 6.13 5.12 11.07
CA LEU A 133 6.23 3.88 11.85
C LEU A 133 5.99 2.70 10.90
N LEU A 134 6.95 1.80 10.82
CA LEU A 134 6.84 0.59 10.01
C LEU A 134 6.14 -0.50 10.81
N LEU A 135 5.16 -1.16 10.20
CA LEU A 135 4.50 -2.35 10.74
C LEU A 135 4.83 -3.53 9.84
N HIS A 136 5.32 -4.60 10.43
CA HIS A 136 5.66 -5.83 9.74
C HIS A 136 4.76 -6.96 10.23
N ASN A 137 3.59 -7.12 9.57
CA ASN A 137 2.73 -8.27 9.76
C ASN A 137 3.35 -9.53 9.13
N VAL A 138 2.81 -10.69 9.48
CA VAL A 138 3.26 -12.00 9.01
C VAL A 138 2.08 -12.88 8.62
N PHE A 139 2.33 -13.91 7.83
CA PHE A 139 1.44 -15.06 7.75
C PHE A 139 1.55 -15.84 9.07
N TYR A 140 0.47 -15.89 9.84
CA TYR A 140 0.46 -16.50 11.17
C TYR A 140 0.64 -18.03 11.15
N ASP A 141 0.51 -18.67 9.98
CA ASP A 141 0.81 -20.09 9.80
C ASP A 141 2.30 -20.37 9.67
N THR A 142 3.09 -19.43 9.12
CA THR A 142 4.47 -19.67 8.71
C THR A 142 5.47 -18.68 9.27
N GLY A 143 5.02 -17.56 9.82
CA GLY A 143 5.87 -16.44 10.23
C GLY A 143 6.54 -15.71 9.05
N LYS A 144 6.21 -16.05 7.80
CA LYS A 144 6.80 -15.44 6.60
C LYS A 144 6.22 -14.06 6.31
N SER A 145 7.06 -13.18 5.75
CA SER A 145 6.70 -11.86 5.22
C SER A 145 7.92 -11.26 4.50
N ALA A 146 7.77 -10.12 3.88
CA ALA A 146 8.87 -9.33 3.32
C ALA A 146 9.61 -8.49 4.38
N GLU A 147 9.46 -8.80 5.68
CA GLU A 147 10.04 -8.02 6.77
C GLU A 147 11.55 -7.85 6.67
N GLU A 148 12.29 -8.83 6.11
CA GLU A 148 13.75 -8.71 5.99
C GLU A 148 14.14 -7.57 5.07
N LYS A 149 13.57 -7.51 3.86
CA LYS A 149 13.81 -6.42 2.89
C LYS A 149 13.27 -5.08 3.39
N HIS A 150 12.10 -5.07 3.98
CA HIS A 150 11.52 -3.86 4.58
C HIS A 150 12.35 -3.37 5.77
N GLY A 151 12.90 -4.30 6.56
CA GLY A 151 13.76 -3.99 7.70
C GLY A 151 15.13 -3.43 7.28
N GLU A 152 15.70 -3.88 6.15
CA GLU A 152 16.91 -3.27 5.56
C GLU A 152 16.65 -1.80 5.23
N VAL A 153 15.52 -1.49 4.58
CA VAL A 153 15.12 -0.11 4.28
C VAL A 153 14.88 0.67 5.57
N GLY A 154 14.09 0.11 6.51
CA GLY A 154 13.82 0.75 7.81
C GLY A 154 15.09 1.10 8.56
N LYS A 155 16.07 0.19 8.60
CA LYS A 155 17.37 0.40 9.23
C LYS A 155 18.19 1.50 8.53
N TRP A 156 18.18 1.54 7.19
CA TRP A 156 18.88 2.56 6.42
C TRP A 156 18.37 3.97 6.72
N TYR A 157 17.06 4.10 6.87
CA TYR A 157 16.40 5.37 7.19
C TYR A 157 16.23 5.57 8.71
N GLU A 158 16.81 4.72 9.55
CA GLU A 158 16.70 4.78 11.02
C GLU A 158 15.26 4.87 11.51
N LEU A 159 14.32 4.25 10.81
CA LEU A 159 12.89 4.31 11.12
C LEU A 159 12.49 3.26 12.17
N PRO A 160 11.57 3.61 13.08
CA PRO A 160 11.03 2.65 14.02
C PRO A 160 10.16 1.59 13.30
N GLY A 161 10.32 0.33 13.69
CA GLY A 161 9.55 -0.79 13.16
C GLY A 161 8.97 -1.67 14.27
N ILE A 162 7.78 -2.21 14.03
CA ILE A 162 7.09 -3.19 14.89
C ILE A 162 7.05 -4.51 14.14
N SER A 163 7.74 -5.52 14.65
CA SER A 163 7.74 -6.88 14.12
C SER A 163 6.66 -7.72 14.80
N ILE A 164 5.63 -8.12 14.06
CA ILE A 164 4.62 -9.07 14.54
C ILE A 164 5.20 -10.48 14.63
N ARG A 165 6.24 -10.79 13.82
CA ARG A 165 7.02 -12.03 13.94
C ARG A 165 7.67 -12.14 15.31
N ASP A 166 8.33 -11.09 15.75
CA ASP A 166 9.09 -11.09 17.00
C ASP A 166 8.22 -10.95 18.25
N THR A 167 6.98 -10.58 18.09
CA THR A 167 6.02 -10.37 19.19
C THR A 167 4.91 -11.43 19.18
N ILE A 168 3.86 -11.24 18.41
CA ILE A 168 2.65 -12.10 18.44
C ILE A 168 2.96 -13.51 17.91
N TYR A 169 3.66 -13.62 16.77
CA TYR A 169 3.96 -14.92 16.17
C TYR A 169 4.84 -15.79 17.09
N ARG A 170 5.84 -15.20 17.75
CA ARG A 170 6.60 -15.92 18.79
C ARG A 170 5.76 -16.41 19.98
N GLN A 171 4.67 -15.70 20.31
CA GLN A 171 3.74 -16.17 21.34
C GLN A 171 2.92 -17.36 20.85
N ILE A 172 2.57 -17.39 19.56
CA ILE A 172 1.92 -18.54 18.93
C ILE A 172 2.87 -19.75 18.94
N GLU A 173 4.12 -19.60 18.51
CA GLU A 173 5.12 -20.66 18.52
C GLU A 173 5.35 -21.26 19.93
N LYS A 174 5.23 -20.43 20.95
CA LYS A 174 5.36 -20.88 22.37
C LYS A 174 4.06 -21.42 22.96
N GLY A 175 2.97 -21.47 22.19
CA GLY A 175 1.67 -21.90 22.66
C GLY A 175 1.01 -20.98 23.71
N ILE A 176 1.50 -19.73 23.84
CA ILE A 176 0.91 -18.71 24.76
C ILE A 176 -0.36 -18.13 24.14
N VAL A 177 -0.36 -17.93 22.82
CA VAL A 177 -1.51 -17.47 22.04
C VAL A 177 -1.87 -18.59 21.07
N LYS A 178 -3.15 -18.93 20.98
CA LYS A 178 -3.63 -19.86 19.95
C LYS A 178 -3.93 -19.08 18.68
N ARG A 179 -3.37 -19.54 17.56
CA ARG A 179 -3.53 -18.88 16.24
C ARG A 179 -5.02 -18.71 15.90
N GLU A 180 -5.82 -19.76 16.09
CA GLU A 180 -7.25 -19.78 15.77
C GLU A 180 -8.08 -18.75 16.55
N GLU A 181 -7.55 -18.26 17.67
CA GLU A 181 -8.22 -17.20 18.47
C GLU A 181 -8.04 -15.81 17.87
N ILE A 182 -7.01 -15.61 17.02
CA ILE A 182 -6.66 -14.28 16.50
C ILE A 182 -6.78 -14.17 14.98
N THR A 183 -6.82 -15.29 14.24
CA THR A 183 -7.01 -15.32 12.80
C THR A 183 -7.70 -16.61 12.34
N PRO A 184 -8.77 -16.54 11.53
CA PRO A 184 -9.44 -17.73 11.01
C PRO A 184 -8.76 -18.32 9.76
N ASP A 185 -8.00 -17.53 9.00
CA ASP A 185 -7.40 -17.91 7.72
C ASP A 185 -5.86 -17.93 7.72
N GLY A 186 -5.24 -17.70 8.88
CA GLY A 186 -3.80 -17.68 9.04
C GLY A 186 -3.11 -16.40 8.55
N LEU A 187 -3.86 -15.41 8.06
CA LEU A 187 -3.34 -14.14 7.56
C LEU A 187 -4.05 -12.94 8.19
N HIS A 188 -5.37 -12.84 8.03
CA HIS A 188 -6.12 -11.68 8.46
C HIS A 188 -6.52 -11.79 9.93
N PRO A 189 -6.14 -10.80 10.76
CA PRO A 189 -6.57 -10.76 12.14
C PRO A 189 -8.10 -10.58 12.27
N ASN A 190 -8.73 -11.31 13.20
CA ASN A 190 -10.06 -10.98 13.69
C ASN A 190 -10.00 -9.84 14.73
N ASP A 191 -11.11 -9.49 15.38
CA ASP A 191 -11.15 -8.41 16.38
C ASP A 191 -10.05 -8.54 17.45
N LYS A 192 -9.84 -9.77 17.96
CA LYS A 192 -8.81 -10.05 18.97
C LYS A 192 -7.41 -9.90 18.41
N GLY A 193 -7.18 -10.37 17.19
CA GLY A 193 -5.91 -10.23 16.49
C GLY A 193 -5.58 -8.77 16.16
N HIS A 194 -6.54 -8.00 15.66
CA HIS A 194 -6.39 -6.56 15.45
C HIS A 194 -6.06 -5.83 16.76
N ARG A 195 -6.68 -6.23 17.87
CA ARG A 195 -6.37 -5.68 19.19
C ARG A 195 -4.93 -5.97 19.59
N TYR A 196 -4.42 -7.18 19.37
CA TYR A 196 -3.02 -7.53 19.67
C TYR A 196 -2.04 -6.69 18.84
N VAL A 197 -2.28 -6.55 17.52
CA VAL A 197 -1.46 -5.68 16.66
C VAL A 197 -1.47 -4.24 17.17
N ALA A 198 -2.64 -3.72 17.53
CA ALA A 198 -2.76 -2.36 18.07
C ALA A 198 -1.98 -2.23 19.40
N ASP A 199 -2.05 -3.23 20.30
CA ASP A 199 -1.38 -3.21 21.60
C ASP A 199 0.15 -3.17 21.45
N GLU A 200 0.74 -3.86 20.47
CA GLU A 200 2.17 -3.77 20.19
C GLU A 200 2.56 -2.35 19.75
N ILE A 201 1.79 -1.74 18.84
CA ILE A 201 2.01 -0.36 18.40
C ILE A 201 1.85 0.62 19.57
N ILE A 202 0.77 0.51 20.34
CA ILE A 202 0.47 1.37 21.49
C ILE A 202 1.56 1.23 22.56
N SER A 203 2.03 0.01 22.82
CA SER A 203 3.14 -0.22 23.76
C SER A 203 4.41 0.52 23.32
N PHE A 204 4.71 0.50 22.02
CA PHE A 204 5.83 1.28 21.47
C PHE A 204 5.61 2.78 21.63
N LEU A 205 4.44 3.30 21.24
CA LEU A 205 4.11 4.73 21.34
C LEU A 205 4.18 5.23 22.79
N ASN A 206 3.73 4.43 23.77
CA ASN A 206 3.87 4.76 25.19
C ASN A 206 5.34 4.87 25.62
N ARG A 207 6.25 4.04 25.10
CA ARG A 207 7.67 4.19 25.36
C ARG A 207 8.23 5.48 24.78
N VAL A 208 7.89 5.79 23.51
CA VAL A 208 8.31 7.02 22.84
C VAL A 208 7.83 8.27 23.59
N ARG A 209 6.60 8.27 24.10
CA ARG A 209 6.06 9.37 24.87
C ARG A 209 6.93 9.73 26.07
N ASN A 210 7.53 8.75 26.72
CA ASN A 210 8.35 8.92 27.94
C ASN A 210 9.83 9.19 27.66
N ILE A 211 10.27 9.17 26.39
CA ILE A 211 11.68 9.44 26.04
C ILE A 211 11.90 10.95 25.96
N LYS A 212 13.00 11.41 26.53
CA LYS A 212 13.55 12.73 26.26
C LYS A 212 14.43 12.62 25.04
N LEU A 213 14.15 13.39 24.00
CA LEU A 213 14.98 13.49 22.81
C LEU A 213 15.65 14.87 22.80
N ASP A 214 16.89 14.90 22.33
CA ASP A 214 17.54 16.12 21.93
C ASP A 214 16.85 16.67 20.67
N ASP A 215 16.82 17.99 20.51
CA ASP A 215 16.13 18.65 19.39
C ASP A 215 17.00 18.61 18.13
N GLU A 216 17.30 17.41 17.68
CA GLU A 216 18.04 17.19 16.44
C GLU A 216 17.10 17.27 15.24
N GLU A 217 17.64 17.66 14.07
CA GLU A 217 16.94 17.62 12.82
C GLU A 217 17.16 16.26 12.14
N TYR A 218 16.07 15.62 11.68
CA TYR A 218 16.17 14.40 10.90
C TYR A 218 16.53 14.72 9.45
N ILE A 219 17.72 14.29 9.02
CA ILE A 219 18.21 14.41 7.65
C ILE A 219 17.88 13.13 6.90
N ILE A 220 17.11 13.24 5.80
CA ILE A 220 16.76 12.07 4.96
C ILE A 220 18.03 11.55 4.27
N PRO A 221 18.44 10.29 4.48
CA PRO A 221 19.61 9.73 3.81
C PRO A 221 19.48 9.69 2.29
N ARG A 222 20.63 9.53 1.59
CA ARG A 222 20.59 9.15 0.17
C ARG A 222 19.81 7.85 -0.03
N PRO A 223 19.27 7.59 -1.23
CA PRO A 223 18.60 6.33 -1.52
C PRO A 223 19.48 5.12 -1.23
N LEU A 224 18.89 4.04 -0.72
CA LEU A 224 19.52 2.74 -0.53
C LEU A 224 19.58 1.97 -1.86
N THR A 225 18.49 2.05 -2.65
CA THR A 225 18.35 1.42 -3.97
C THR A 225 18.54 2.44 -5.09
N GLN A 226 18.23 2.07 -6.34
CA GLN A 226 18.20 3.03 -7.47
C GLN A 226 17.11 4.08 -7.33
N ASN A 227 16.13 3.86 -6.44
CA ASN A 227 15.05 4.78 -6.15
C ASN A 227 14.19 5.16 -7.38
N SER A 228 13.95 4.20 -8.26
CA SER A 228 13.19 4.43 -9.50
C SER A 228 11.73 4.76 -9.23
N PHE A 229 11.19 4.41 -8.05
CA PHE A 229 9.75 4.47 -7.76
C PHE A 229 9.30 5.64 -6.87
N GLU A 230 10.19 6.40 -6.24
CA GLU A 230 9.79 7.56 -5.39
C GLU A 230 8.84 8.52 -6.12
N LYS A 231 9.06 8.73 -7.42
CA LYS A 231 8.24 9.61 -8.26
C LYS A 231 7.12 8.91 -9.00
N ALA A 232 6.86 7.63 -8.68
CA ALA A 232 5.78 6.89 -9.30
C ALA A 232 4.44 7.61 -9.16
N LYS A 233 3.68 7.65 -10.24
CA LYS A 233 2.34 8.24 -10.30
C LYS A 233 1.40 7.32 -11.08
N ARG A 234 0.13 7.48 -10.78
CA ARG A 234 -0.95 6.74 -11.39
C ARG A 234 -1.59 7.58 -12.47
N LEU A 235 -1.79 7.01 -13.66
CA LEU A 235 -2.55 7.61 -14.75
C LEU A 235 -3.94 6.96 -14.80
N THR A 236 -4.96 7.72 -14.51
CA THR A 236 -6.38 7.35 -14.65
C THR A 236 -7.03 8.29 -15.66
N ILE A 237 -8.33 8.21 -15.84
CA ILE A 237 -9.08 9.16 -16.69
C ILE A 237 -8.98 10.63 -16.23
N ARG A 238 -8.44 10.89 -15.04
CA ARG A 238 -8.27 12.23 -14.48
C ARG A 238 -6.91 12.83 -14.83
N GLU A 239 -5.90 11.99 -14.98
CA GLU A 239 -4.51 12.40 -15.21
C GLU A 239 -4.08 12.26 -16.66
N ASP A 240 -4.79 11.44 -17.46
CA ASP A 240 -4.43 11.18 -18.86
C ASP A 240 -5.65 11.04 -19.75
N ASN A 241 -5.48 11.35 -21.05
CA ASN A 241 -6.52 11.26 -22.06
C ASN A 241 -6.00 10.45 -23.27
N PRO A 242 -5.93 9.11 -23.15
CA PRO A 242 -5.47 8.23 -24.22
C PRO A 242 -6.41 8.22 -25.41
N GLU A 243 -5.92 7.78 -26.57
CA GLU A 243 -6.75 7.51 -27.73
C GLU A 243 -7.65 6.29 -27.47
N LEU A 244 -8.96 6.46 -27.65
CA LEU A 244 -9.97 5.43 -27.38
C LEU A 244 -10.61 4.99 -28.70
N ILE A 245 -10.50 3.69 -29.02
CA ILE A 245 -11.15 3.04 -30.15
C ILE A 245 -12.01 1.92 -29.55
N GLY A 246 -13.30 2.22 -29.29
CA GLY A 246 -14.24 1.28 -28.63
C GLY A 246 -14.20 1.28 -27.11
N PHE A 247 -13.03 1.50 -26.48
CA PHE A 247 -12.96 1.72 -25.04
C PHE A 247 -13.75 2.97 -24.61
N ARG A 248 -14.25 2.96 -23.39
CA ARG A 248 -14.97 4.11 -22.80
C ARG A 248 -14.41 4.44 -21.42
N ALA A 249 -14.23 5.72 -21.13
CA ALA A 249 -13.90 6.20 -19.81
C ALA A 249 -15.05 5.96 -18.82
N ASP A 250 -14.72 5.47 -17.62
CA ASP A 250 -15.67 5.35 -16.50
C ASP A 250 -15.59 6.61 -15.63
N ALA A 251 -16.36 7.63 -15.98
CA ALA A 251 -16.46 8.88 -15.24
C ALA A 251 -17.45 8.82 -14.05
N GLY A 252 -17.91 7.63 -13.66
CA GLY A 252 -18.82 7.44 -12.55
C GLY A 252 -18.24 7.93 -11.23
N GLU A 253 -19.08 8.55 -10.39
CA GLU A 253 -18.66 9.04 -9.08
C GLU A 253 -18.22 7.90 -8.16
N LYS A 254 -17.10 8.09 -7.46
CA LYS A 254 -16.58 7.16 -6.48
C LYS A 254 -17.37 7.33 -5.17
N LYS A 255 -18.05 6.27 -4.72
CA LYS A 255 -18.92 6.31 -3.52
C LYS A 255 -18.16 6.21 -2.19
N GLY A 256 -16.84 6.03 -2.22
CA GLY A 256 -16.02 5.89 -1.02
C GLY A 256 -14.65 5.35 -1.32
N HIS A 257 -13.82 5.22 -0.28
CA HIS A 257 -12.44 4.75 -0.40
C HIS A 257 -12.36 3.34 -1.03
N LEU A 258 -13.29 2.46 -0.69
CA LEU A 258 -13.33 1.06 -1.16
C LEU A 258 -14.06 0.85 -2.50
N ASP A 259 -14.54 1.91 -3.15
CA ASP A 259 -15.09 1.81 -4.52
C ASP A 259 -13.95 1.91 -5.54
N PHE A 260 -13.20 0.79 -5.69
CA PHE A 260 -11.92 0.76 -6.40
C PHE A 260 -12.07 0.83 -7.92
N PHE A 261 -13.12 0.19 -8.47
CA PHE A 261 -13.30 0.05 -9.91
C PHE A 261 -14.04 1.25 -10.49
N LYS A 262 -13.39 2.43 -10.36
CA LYS A 262 -13.83 3.72 -10.85
C LYS A 262 -12.67 4.52 -11.43
N ASN A 263 -12.99 5.47 -12.31
CA ASN A 263 -12.02 6.35 -12.97
C ASN A 263 -11.01 5.61 -13.88
N GLY A 264 -11.40 4.46 -14.42
CA GLY A 264 -10.64 3.70 -15.39
C GLY A 264 -11.32 3.69 -16.78
N TRP A 265 -11.01 2.68 -17.58
CA TRP A 265 -11.55 2.51 -18.94
C TRP A 265 -12.13 1.11 -19.11
N ILE A 266 -13.21 1.01 -19.86
CA ILE A 266 -13.96 -0.22 -20.08
C ILE A 266 -13.89 -0.60 -21.56
N GLY A 267 -13.35 -1.80 -21.87
CA GLY A 267 -13.43 -2.46 -23.19
C GLY A 267 -14.47 -3.58 -23.14
N LYS A 268 -15.32 -3.67 -24.18
CA LYS A 268 -16.48 -4.59 -24.19
C LYS A 268 -16.46 -5.59 -25.32
N LYS A 269 -15.72 -5.33 -26.39
CA LYS A 269 -15.77 -6.12 -27.63
C LYS A 269 -14.35 -6.41 -28.13
N ALA A 270 -14.16 -7.57 -28.75
CA ALA A 270 -12.94 -7.85 -29.48
C ALA A 270 -12.62 -6.72 -30.46
N GLY A 271 -11.36 -6.30 -30.52
CA GLY A 271 -10.89 -5.18 -31.31
C GLY A 271 -11.07 -3.79 -30.68
N ASP A 272 -11.79 -3.66 -29.54
CA ASP A 272 -11.73 -2.42 -28.74
C ASP A 272 -10.28 -2.18 -28.32
N LYS A 273 -9.80 -0.93 -28.50
CA LYS A 273 -8.40 -0.57 -28.30
C LYS A 273 -8.27 0.74 -27.53
N ILE A 274 -7.22 0.85 -26.70
CA ILE A 274 -6.79 2.06 -26.02
C ILE A 274 -5.30 2.25 -26.22
N ILE A 275 -4.86 3.49 -26.52
CA ILE A 275 -3.48 3.79 -26.86
C ILE A 275 -3.01 4.98 -26.01
N PHE A 276 -1.98 4.75 -25.22
CA PHE A 276 -1.30 5.77 -24.43
C PHE A 276 0.01 6.19 -25.11
N LYS A 277 0.30 7.49 -25.10
CA LYS A 277 1.59 8.06 -25.53
C LYS A 277 2.20 8.75 -24.32
N ILE A 278 3.13 8.09 -23.66
CA ILE A 278 3.67 8.48 -22.36
C ILE A 278 5.18 8.58 -22.38
N GLU A 279 5.76 9.29 -21.41
CA GLU A 279 7.19 9.32 -21.17
C GLU A 279 7.46 8.72 -19.77
N ALA A 280 8.18 7.61 -19.74
CA ALA A 280 8.40 6.83 -18.52
C ALA A 280 9.71 6.04 -18.56
N ALA A 281 10.25 5.72 -17.37
CA ALA A 281 11.32 4.74 -17.19
C ALA A 281 10.75 3.38 -16.75
N SER A 282 9.59 3.37 -16.10
CA SER A 282 8.89 2.13 -15.74
C SER A 282 7.41 2.28 -16.03
N ILE A 283 6.80 1.19 -16.49
CA ILE A 283 5.37 1.12 -16.79
C ILE A 283 4.79 -0.11 -16.09
N GLY A 284 3.80 0.11 -15.24
CA GLY A 284 2.92 -0.90 -14.69
C GLY A 284 1.52 -0.79 -15.27
N VAL A 285 0.84 -1.88 -15.49
CA VAL A 285 -0.55 -1.92 -15.91
C VAL A 285 -1.41 -2.47 -14.77
N GLN A 286 -2.45 -1.71 -14.40
CA GLN A 286 -3.40 -2.10 -13.37
C GLN A 286 -4.77 -2.36 -14.00
N TYR A 287 -5.32 -3.55 -13.78
CA TYR A 287 -6.61 -3.95 -14.32
C TYR A 287 -7.36 -4.84 -13.33
N ARG A 288 -8.68 -4.97 -13.54
CA ARG A 288 -9.51 -5.84 -12.72
C ARG A 288 -9.35 -7.28 -13.14
N LYS A 289 -9.03 -8.18 -12.21
CA LYS A 289 -9.37 -9.59 -12.32
C LYS A 289 -10.65 -9.87 -11.55
N THR A 290 -11.56 -10.68 -12.12
CA THR A 290 -12.89 -10.90 -11.56
C THR A 290 -13.25 -12.38 -11.46
N ILE A 291 -13.96 -12.73 -10.37
CA ILE A 291 -14.57 -14.06 -10.19
C ILE A 291 -15.81 -14.27 -11.07
N LYS A 292 -16.34 -13.21 -11.70
CA LYS A 292 -17.50 -13.27 -12.61
C LYS A 292 -17.03 -13.67 -14.01
N ARG A 293 -16.84 -14.96 -14.21
CA ARG A 293 -16.27 -15.55 -15.42
C ARG A 293 -17.33 -15.99 -16.43
N PRO A 294 -16.98 -16.04 -17.73
CA PRO A 294 -15.71 -15.61 -18.32
C PRO A 294 -15.64 -14.09 -18.47
N SER A 295 -14.46 -13.53 -18.14
CA SER A 295 -14.11 -12.13 -18.38
C SER A 295 -13.25 -12.00 -19.62
N LEU A 296 -13.28 -10.82 -20.27
CA LEU A 296 -12.45 -10.52 -21.41
C LEU A 296 -10.96 -10.53 -21.05
N ARG A 297 -10.14 -10.92 -22.03
CA ARG A 297 -8.70 -10.77 -22.05
C ARG A 297 -8.30 -9.65 -22.99
N ALA A 298 -7.20 -8.98 -22.68
CA ALA A 298 -6.61 -8.00 -23.57
C ALA A 298 -5.15 -8.33 -23.86
N ARG A 299 -4.65 -7.86 -24.99
CA ARG A 299 -3.24 -7.92 -25.35
C ARG A 299 -2.64 -6.54 -25.22
N LEU A 300 -1.58 -6.41 -24.43
CA LEU A 300 -0.76 -5.23 -24.34
C LEU A 300 0.45 -5.38 -25.25
N VAL A 301 0.78 -4.30 -26.01
CA VAL A 301 1.98 -4.21 -26.85
C VAL A 301 2.64 -2.88 -26.58
N LEU A 302 3.97 -2.87 -26.43
CA LEU A 302 4.78 -1.65 -26.28
C LEU A 302 5.44 -1.28 -27.61
N ASP A 303 5.42 0.02 -27.91
CA ASP A 303 6.17 0.64 -29.02
C ASP A 303 5.92 0.00 -30.40
N ASN A 304 4.73 -0.56 -30.61
CA ASN A 304 4.34 -1.35 -31.78
C ASN A 304 5.20 -2.60 -32.01
N ASP A 305 5.98 -3.02 -31.02
CA ASP A 305 6.79 -4.23 -31.09
C ASP A 305 6.01 -5.43 -30.54
N ILE A 306 5.53 -6.30 -31.45
CA ILE A 306 4.75 -7.50 -31.07
C ILE A 306 5.53 -8.48 -30.19
N SER A 307 6.86 -8.41 -30.17
CA SER A 307 7.67 -9.25 -29.28
C SER A 307 7.49 -8.89 -27.79
N THR A 308 7.01 -7.68 -27.49
CA THR A 308 6.69 -7.21 -26.12
C THR A 308 5.31 -7.65 -25.65
N ALA A 309 4.54 -8.35 -26.50
CA ALA A 309 3.14 -8.68 -26.24
C ALA A 309 2.94 -9.43 -24.91
N LYS A 310 2.03 -8.92 -24.08
CA LYS A 310 1.57 -9.54 -22.83
C LYS A 310 0.06 -9.71 -22.83
N ILE A 311 -0.39 -10.82 -22.26
CA ILE A 311 -1.83 -11.09 -22.10
C ILE A 311 -2.27 -10.59 -20.73
N LEU A 312 -3.20 -9.68 -20.72
CA LEU A 312 -3.89 -9.19 -19.54
C LEU A 312 -5.18 -9.99 -19.36
N ASP A 313 -5.16 -10.98 -18.48
CA ASP A 313 -6.31 -11.88 -18.27
C ASP A 313 -7.21 -11.34 -17.17
N GLY A 314 -8.43 -10.91 -17.54
CA GLY A 314 -9.44 -10.42 -16.61
C GLY A 314 -10.09 -11.52 -15.74
N ASN A 315 -9.81 -12.81 -15.98
CA ASN A 315 -10.30 -13.90 -15.14
C ASN A 315 -9.46 -14.03 -13.86
N PHE A 316 -10.12 -14.28 -12.73
CA PHE A 316 -9.46 -14.51 -11.46
C PHE A 316 -9.71 -15.94 -10.99
N ASP A 317 -8.64 -16.67 -10.65
CA ASP A 317 -8.72 -18.08 -10.30
C ASP A 317 -9.05 -18.33 -8.83
N GLU A 318 -8.86 -17.33 -7.97
CA GLU A 318 -9.29 -17.37 -6.59
C GLU A 318 -10.77 -16.96 -6.47
N ASP A 319 -11.36 -17.07 -5.27
CA ASP A 319 -12.81 -16.93 -5.02
C ASP A 319 -13.19 -15.77 -4.08
N TRP A 320 -12.21 -15.01 -3.57
CA TRP A 320 -12.44 -14.00 -2.56
C TRP A 320 -13.01 -12.66 -3.09
N GLY A 321 -13.11 -12.49 -4.41
CA GLY A 321 -13.73 -11.30 -5.01
C GLY A 321 -12.98 -10.75 -6.22
N ASP A 322 -13.33 -9.52 -6.60
CA ASP A 322 -12.63 -8.83 -7.68
C ASP A 322 -11.28 -8.29 -7.17
N CYS A 323 -10.21 -8.53 -7.93
CA CYS A 323 -8.84 -8.17 -7.56
C CYS A 323 -8.33 -6.96 -8.35
N LEU A 324 -7.64 -6.05 -7.66
CA LEU A 324 -6.83 -4.98 -8.24
C LEU A 324 -5.49 -5.56 -8.69
N TYR A 325 -5.44 -6.17 -9.87
CA TYR A 325 -4.22 -6.81 -10.34
C TYR A 325 -3.29 -5.78 -10.98
N LEU A 326 -2.04 -5.79 -10.56
CA LEU A 326 -0.98 -4.90 -11.04
C LEU A 326 0.24 -5.72 -11.45
N GLU A 327 0.76 -5.47 -12.64
CA GLU A 327 2.04 -6.02 -13.06
C GLU A 327 2.93 -4.97 -13.72
N ASN A 328 4.23 -5.09 -13.54
CA ASN A 328 5.21 -4.28 -14.23
C ASN A 328 5.44 -4.86 -15.62
N VAL A 329 5.34 -4.03 -16.66
CA VAL A 329 5.48 -4.44 -18.07
C VAL A 329 6.73 -3.88 -18.71
N LEU A 330 7.28 -2.78 -18.17
CA LEU A 330 8.53 -2.16 -18.64
C LEU A 330 9.33 -1.64 -17.44
N ARG A 331 10.65 -1.84 -17.50
CA ARG A 331 11.61 -1.17 -16.61
C ARG A 331 12.89 -0.87 -17.34
N GLU A 332 13.25 0.40 -17.38
CA GLU A 332 14.47 0.94 -17.97
C GLU A 332 15.14 1.91 -16.99
N ASP A 333 16.43 2.22 -17.24
CA ASP A 333 17.19 3.12 -16.38
C ASP A 333 16.84 4.60 -16.59
N THR A 334 16.32 4.95 -17.77
CA THR A 334 16.02 6.33 -18.16
C THR A 334 14.64 6.46 -18.78
N LYS A 335 14.02 7.63 -18.60
CA LYS A 335 12.74 7.94 -19.25
C LYS A 335 12.87 8.01 -20.76
N LYS A 336 11.95 7.36 -21.44
CA LYS A 336 11.77 7.42 -22.89
C LYS A 336 10.30 7.59 -23.24
N LYS A 337 10.04 8.00 -24.47
CA LYS A 337 8.67 8.02 -25.01
C LYS A 337 8.27 6.61 -25.40
N HIS A 338 7.10 6.19 -24.93
CA HIS A 338 6.53 4.88 -25.21
C HIS A 338 5.10 5.01 -25.73
N ILE A 339 4.73 4.06 -26.58
CA ILE A 339 3.37 3.81 -27.00
C ILE A 339 2.92 2.52 -26.30
N VAL A 340 1.87 2.62 -25.47
CA VAL A 340 1.25 1.44 -24.82
C VAL A 340 -0.09 1.21 -25.48
N GLU A 341 -0.18 0.15 -26.28
CA GLU A 341 -1.42 -0.28 -26.92
C GLU A 341 -2.01 -1.45 -26.14
N ILE A 342 -3.31 -1.36 -25.80
CA ILE A 342 -4.06 -2.46 -25.17
C ILE A 342 -5.30 -2.73 -26.02
N GLU A 343 -5.41 -3.93 -26.55
CA GLU A 343 -6.49 -4.37 -27.44
C GLU A 343 -7.22 -5.57 -26.86
N ILE A 344 -8.55 -5.53 -26.88
CA ILE A 344 -9.40 -6.66 -26.44
C ILE A 344 -9.29 -7.79 -27.44
N MET A 345 -8.98 -8.98 -26.94
CA MET A 345 -8.83 -10.20 -27.75
C MET A 345 -10.18 -10.81 -28.08
N ASP A 346 -10.25 -11.50 -29.22
CA ASP A 346 -11.36 -12.40 -29.57
C ASP A 346 -11.11 -13.77 -28.93
N ASP A 347 -11.86 -14.08 -27.91
CA ASP A 347 -11.78 -15.37 -27.21
C ASP A 347 -12.84 -16.37 -27.67
N GLY A 348 -13.69 -15.98 -28.63
CA GLY A 348 -14.76 -16.86 -29.19
C GLY A 348 -15.77 -17.38 -28.17
N LYS A 349 -15.82 -16.80 -26.98
CA LYS A 349 -16.68 -17.22 -25.85
C LYS A 349 -17.78 -16.17 -25.58
N ASN A 350 -18.89 -16.64 -25.07
CA ASN A 350 -19.91 -15.74 -24.50
C ASN A 350 -19.37 -15.10 -23.22
N VAL A 351 -18.84 -13.89 -23.34
CA VAL A 351 -18.23 -13.15 -22.24
C VAL A 351 -19.30 -12.52 -21.36
N VAL A 352 -19.15 -12.67 -20.04
CA VAL A 352 -20.06 -12.11 -19.03
C VAL A 352 -19.59 -10.76 -18.52
N THR A 353 -18.27 -10.59 -18.35
CA THR A 353 -17.72 -9.40 -17.73
C THR A 353 -16.77 -8.66 -18.68
N PRO A 354 -16.96 -7.33 -18.88
CA PRO A 354 -16.08 -6.52 -19.70
C PRO A 354 -14.70 -6.38 -19.05
N PHE A 355 -13.67 -6.11 -19.88
CA PHE A 355 -12.34 -5.76 -19.39
C PHE A 355 -12.36 -4.37 -18.76
N TYR A 356 -11.74 -4.24 -17.59
CA TYR A 356 -11.60 -2.98 -16.88
C TYR A 356 -10.13 -2.64 -16.67
N LEU A 357 -9.63 -1.69 -17.45
CA LEU A 357 -8.31 -1.09 -17.24
C LEU A 357 -8.44 0.00 -16.19
N MET A 358 -7.76 -0.14 -15.06
CA MET A 358 -7.86 0.81 -13.96
C MET A 358 -6.93 2.00 -14.13
N SER A 359 -5.68 1.74 -14.48
CA SER A 359 -4.64 2.77 -14.61
C SER A 359 -3.36 2.22 -15.23
N LEU A 360 -2.51 3.11 -15.70
CA LEU A 360 -1.07 2.85 -15.79
C LEU A 360 -0.37 3.44 -14.56
N ILE A 361 0.72 2.79 -14.14
CA ILE A 361 1.64 3.34 -13.12
C ILE A 361 2.96 3.62 -13.83
N ILE A 362 3.42 4.85 -13.77
CA ILE A 362 4.63 5.30 -14.47
C ILE A 362 5.62 5.97 -13.52
N THR A 363 6.91 5.88 -13.86
CA THR A 363 7.99 6.60 -13.16
C THR A 363 8.81 7.47 -14.09
#